data_dfc6cd357ab4754dfe7ea6f8117a6253
#
_entry.id   dfc6cd357ab4754dfe7ea6f8117a6253
#
_cell.length_a   1.000
_cell.length_b   1.000
_cell.length_c   1.000
_cell.angle_alpha   90.00
_cell.angle_beta   90.00
_cell.angle_gamma   90.00
#
_symmetry.space_group_name_H-M   'P 1'
#
loop_
_entity.id
_entity.type
_entity.pdbx_description
1 polymer ?
#
loop_
_entity_poly.entity_id
_entity_poly.type
_entity_poly.pdbx_seq_one_letter_code
_entity_poly.pdbx_strand_id
1 'polypeptide(L)'
;MDKIKIVYKKVEELIPYINNPRDNSKAVDKVASSIKNFGFKVPIVVDKDNEIVAGHTRILASKKLGLEEVPCIVADDLDESQIKAFRLADNKVSELAEWDFELLGLELESLKDFDMSEFGFEEVDFKDNFKDDNFDIDLEVNEIKEQEPESKQGQIYRLGNHLLMCGDSTNLEQVKQIVDQGGGRFGRN
;
A
#
# COMPACT_ATOMS: atom_id res chain seq x y z
N MET A 1 -9.00 10.68 28.78
CA MET A 1 -8.08 11.21 27.76
C MET A 1 -8.44 12.67 27.55
N ASP A 2 -7.50 13.56 27.79
CA ASP A 2 -7.68 14.97 27.49
C ASP A 2 -7.76 15.19 25.99
N LYS A 3 -8.50 16.24 25.59
CA LYS A 3 -8.66 16.55 24.17
C LYS A 3 -7.36 17.11 23.62
N ILE A 4 -6.83 16.51 22.56
CA ILE A 4 -5.69 17.03 21.82
C ILE A 4 -6.02 18.43 21.30
N LYS A 5 -5.13 19.39 21.56
CA LYS A 5 -5.23 20.76 21.08
C LYS A 5 -4.13 21.03 20.06
N ILE A 6 -4.51 21.63 18.93
CA ILE A 6 -3.55 22.11 17.95
C ILE A 6 -3.25 23.58 18.30
N VAL A 7 -1.95 23.89 18.40
CA VAL A 7 -1.43 25.23 18.60
C VAL A 7 -0.50 25.57 17.43
N TYR A 8 -0.44 26.84 17.03
CA TYR A 8 0.52 27.28 16.02
C TYR A 8 1.77 27.78 16.72
N LYS A 9 2.93 27.32 16.25
CA LYS A 9 4.25 27.73 16.75
C LYS A 9 5.12 28.21 15.60
N LYS A 10 5.98 29.18 15.86
CA LYS A 10 6.94 29.65 14.87
C LYS A 10 7.95 28.56 14.54
N VAL A 11 8.27 28.44 13.26
CA VAL A 11 9.24 27.46 12.75
C VAL A 11 10.62 27.62 13.42
N GLU A 12 11.00 28.84 13.72
CA GLU A 12 12.27 29.17 14.37
C GLU A 12 12.34 28.76 15.86
N GLU A 13 11.19 28.62 16.54
CA GLU A 13 11.11 28.22 17.94
C GLU A 13 11.21 26.70 18.14
N LEU A 14 11.08 25.93 17.05
CA LEU A 14 11.07 24.47 17.11
C LEU A 14 12.50 23.92 17.06
N ILE A 15 12.83 23.10 18.06
CA ILE A 15 14.16 22.54 18.29
C ILE A 15 14.21 21.12 17.72
N PRO A 16 15.00 20.83 16.68
CA PRO A 16 15.20 19.48 16.20
C PRO A 16 15.89 18.61 17.27
N TYR A 17 15.40 17.38 17.44
CA TYR A 17 16.07 16.43 18.32
C TYR A 17 17.43 16.01 17.76
N ILE A 18 18.50 16.29 18.48
CA ILE A 18 19.88 16.13 18.01
C ILE A 18 20.27 14.66 17.76
N ASN A 19 19.71 13.73 18.54
CA ASN A 19 19.99 12.30 18.43
C ASN A 19 18.96 11.57 17.55
N ASN A 20 18.33 12.25 16.58
CA ASN A 20 17.41 11.60 15.67
C ASN A 20 18.13 10.54 14.83
N PRO A 21 17.78 9.23 14.96
CA PRO A 21 18.49 8.18 14.24
C PRO A 21 18.11 8.09 12.76
N ARG A 22 17.09 8.86 12.32
CA ARG A 22 16.52 8.78 10.96
C ARG A 22 17.04 9.90 10.07
N ASP A 23 17.61 9.54 8.92
CA ASP A 23 17.91 10.49 7.85
C ASP A 23 16.64 10.76 7.04
N ASN A 24 16.19 12.00 7.09
CA ASN A 24 14.95 12.43 6.42
C ASN A 24 15.22 13.18 5.10
N SER A 25 16.47 13.33 4.69
CA SER A 25 16.88 14.21 3.57
C SER A 25 16.12 13.91 2.27
N LYS A 26 15.96 12.65 1.91
CA LYS A 26 15.26 12.22 0.68
C LYS A 26 13.75 12.48 0.70
N ALA A 27 13.15 12.57 1.87
CA ALA A 27 11.71 12.75 2.02
C ALA A 27 11.28 14.21 2.09
N VAL A 28 12.21 15.15 2.30
CA VAL A 28 11.88 16.57 2.51
C VAL A 28 11.13 17.17 1.33
N ASP A 29 11.56 16.88 0.11
CA ASP A 29 10.96 17.44 -1.10
C ASP A 29 9.55 16.89 -1.33
N LYS A 30 9.37 15.60 -1.12
CA LYS A 30 8.06 14.94 -1.24
C LYS A 30 7.06 15.48 -0.20
N VAL A 31 7.51 15.69 1.03
CA VAL A 31 6.69 16.30 2.09
C VAL A 31 6.41 17.77 1.80
N ALA A 32 7.36 18.51 1.26
CA ALA A 32 7.15 19.90 0.85
C ALA A 32 6.11 20.01 -0.28
N SER A 33 6.17 19.14 -1.30
CA SER A 33 5.15 19.06 -2.35
C SER A 33 3.78 18.75 -1.75
N SER A 34 3.68 17.79 -0.81
CA SER A 34 2.44 17.47 -0.12
C SER A 34 1.86 18.67 0.64
N ILE A 35 2.68 19.37 1.42
CA ILE A 35 2.24 20.58 2.15
C ILE A 35 1.79 21.68 1.20
N LYS A 36 2.50 21.87 0.09
CA LYS A 36 2.16 22.88 -0.93
C LYS A 36 0.83 22.60 -1.61
N ASN A 37 0.58 21.36 -1.99
CA ASN A 37 -0.63 20.97 -2.72
C ASN A 37 -1.86 20.82 -1.84
N PHE A 38 -1.71 20.23 -0.64
CA PHE A 38 -2.84 19.88 0.22
C PHE A 38 -2.93 20.71 1.50
N GLY A 39 -1.94 21.56 1.78
CA GLY A 39 -1.81 22.26 3.05
C GLY A 39 -1.29 21.36 4.18
N PHE A 40 -1.04 21.94 5.33
CA PHE A 40 -0.54 21.25 6.50
C PHE A 40 -1.65 20.44 7.17
N LYS A 41 -1.74 19.13 6.91
CA LYS A 41 -2.83 18.25 7.39
C LYS A 41 -2.45 17.44 8.62
N VAL A 42 -1.15 17.17 8.85
CA VAL A 42 -0.65 16.36 9.96
C VAL A 42 0.26 17.21 10.85
N PRO A 43 -0.17 17.60 12.06
CA PRO A 43 0.62 18.46 12.95
C PRO A 43 1.97 17.87 13.34
N ILE A 44 2.91 18.74 13.75
CA ILE A 44 4.17 18.34 14.36
C ILE A 44 3.92 18.09 15.85
N VAL A 45 4.47 17.02 16.40
CA VAL A 45 4.42 16.77 17.85
C VAL A 45 5.69 17.30 18.49
N VAL A 46 5.53 18.13 19.51
CA VAL A 46 6.64 18.72 20.29
C VAL A 46 6.43 18.48 21.77
N ASP A 47 7.50 18.50 22.53
CA ASP A 47 7.42 18.51 24.00
C ASP A 47 7.14 19.91 24.54
N LYS A 48 7.15 20.04 25.89
CA LYS A 48 6.96 21.30 26.61
C LYS A 48 8.04 22.34 26.31
N ASP A 49 9.24 21.92 25.92
CA ASP A 49 10.40 22.75 25.64
C ASP A 49 10.56 23.05 24.14
N ASN A 50 9.56 22.73 23.31
CA ASN A 50 9.52 22.85 21.84
C ASN A 50 10.49 21.92 21.11
N GLU A 51 11.05 20.90 21.77
CA GLU A 51 11.83 19.89 21.07
C GLU A 51 10.91 18.95 20.29
N ILE A 52 11.27 18.65 19.05
CA ILE A 52 10.46 17.85 18.14
C ILE A 52 10.47 16.38 18.58
N VAL A 53 9.29 15.85 18.83
CA VAL A 53 9.04 14.45 19.15
C VAL A 53 8.73 13.66 17.86
N ALA A 54 7.81 14.16 17.03
CA ALA A 54 7.47 13.56 15.73
C ALA A 54 7.25 14.64 14.66
N GLY A 55 7.72 14.39 13.42
CA GLY A 55 7.54 15.31 12.31
C GLY A 55 8.79 16.07 11.88
N HIS A 56 9.99 15.53 12.11
CA HIS A 56 11.26 16.14 11.69
C HIS A 56 11.31 16.48 10.19
N THR A 57 10.77 15.64 9.34
CA THR A 57 10.69 15.92 7.90
C THR A 57 9.78 17.11 7.60
N ARG A 58 8.65 17.24 8.35
CA ARG A 58 7.69 18.34 8.17
C ARG A 58 8.30 19.69 8.53
N ILE A 59 9.12 19.78 9.60
CA ILE A 59 9.79 21.03 9.93
C ILE A 59 10.83 21.42 8.87
N LEU A 60 11.57 20.43 8.34
CA LEU A 60 12.53 20.70 7.26
C LEU A 60 11.82 21.17 5.98
N ALA A 61 10.70 20.52 5.62
CA ALA A 61 9.85 20.94 4.51
C ALA A 61 9.27 22.34 4.72
N SER A 62 8.83 22.67 5.95
CA SER A 62 8.31 24.00 6.30
C SER A 62 9.36 25.09 6.14
N LYS A 63 10.59 24.84 6.58
CA LYS A 63 11.74 25.75 6.36
C LYS A 63 12.01 25.95 4.88
N LYS A 64 11.98 24.88 4.08
CA LYS A 64 12.16 24.94 2.63
C LYS A 64 11.06 25.77 1.94
N LEU A 65 9.82 25.67 2.43
CA LEU A 65 8.67 26.42 1.92
C LEU A 65 8.60 27.87 2.44
N GLY A 66 9.46 28.26 3.38
CA GLY A 66 9.44 29.60 3.98
C GLY A 66 8.22 29.86 4.86
N LEU A 67 7.65 28.81 5.48
CA LEU A 67 6.53 28.98 6.40
C LEU A 67 7.00 29.61 7.71
N GLU A 68 6.26 30.59 8.21
CA GLU A 68 6.57 31.28 9.46
C GLU A 68 6.08 30.48 10.67
N GLU A 69 4.89 29.86 10.54
CA GLU A 69 4.24 29.10 11.60
C GLU A 69 3.76 27.75 11.10
N VAL A 70 3.69 26.77 12.00
CA VAL A 70 3.23 25.41 11.71
C VAL A 70 2.31 24.91 12.83
N PRO A 71 1.31 24.07 12.51
CA PRO A 71 0.46 23.45 13.50
C PRO A 71 1.22 22.41 14.31
N CYS A 72 1.13 22.50 15.64
CA CYS A 72 1.79 21.62 16.58
C CYS A 72 0.80 21.04 17.58
N ILE A 73 1.13 19.86 18.09
CA ILE A 73 0.55 19.24 19.28
C ILE A 73 1.63 19.24 20.35
N VAL A 74 1.32 19.74 21.54
CA VAL A 74 2.25 19.69 22.68
C VAL A 74 1.95 18.44 23.48
N ALA A 75 2.96 17.55 23.60
CA ALA A 75 2.92 16.34 24.40
C ALA A 75 3.39 16.67 25.83
N ASP A 76 2.60 17.46 26.54
CA ASP A 76 2.89 17.91 27.91
C ASP A 76 2.43 16.90 28.97
N ASP A 77 1.73 15.87 28.55
CA ASP A 77 1.24 14.74 29.34
C ASP A 77 2.24 13.56 29.43
N LEU A 78 3.36 13.62 28.69
CA LEU A 78 4.37 12.57 28.65
C LEU A 78 5.63 12.97 29.47
N ASP A 79 6.20 12.01 30.18
CA ASP A 79 7.52 12.15 30.79
C ASP A 79 8.65 11.95 29.76
N GLU A 80 9.90 12.25 30.12
CA GLU A 80 11.06 12.17 29.23
C GLU A 80 11.28 10.75 28.65
N SER A 81 11.02 9.71 29.44
CA SER A 81 11.17 8.32 29.00
C SER A 81 10.08 7.95 27.99
N GLN A 82 8.85 8.40 28.26
CA GLN A 82 7.72 8.22 27.36
C GLN A 82 7.91 8.97 26.04
N ILE A 83 8.44 10.20 26.07
CA ILE A 83 8.78 10.96 24.86
C ILE A 83 9.81 10.23 24.02
N LYS A 84 10.89 9.70 24.63
CA LYS A 84 11.89 8.91 23.91
C LYS A 84 11.31 7.64 23.31
N ALA A 85 10.50 6.91 24.08
CA ALA A 85 9.83 5.69 23.61
C ALA A 85 8.85 5.99 22.46
N PHE A 86 8.04 7.04 22.57
CA PHE A 86 7.09 7.44 21.56
C PHE A 86 7.79 7.85 20.26
N ARG A 87 8.89 8.60 20.33
CA ARG A 87 9.71 8.98 19.17
C ARG A 87 10.17 7.77 18.35
N LEU A 88 10.63 6.71 19.03
CA LEU A 88 11.07 5.48 18.38
C LEU A 88 9.88 4.66 17.84
N ALA A 89 8.81 4.55 18.64
CA ALA A 89 7.62 3.79 18.28
C ALA A 89 6.91 4.37 17.06
N ASP A 90 6.71 5.69 16.98
CA ASP A 90 6.09 6.38 15.85
C ASP A 90 6.82 6.09 14.52
N ASN A 91 8.15 6.16 14.56
CA ASN A 91 8.97 5.83 13.42
C ASN A 91 8.86 4.34 13.04
N LYS A 92 8.95 3.43 14.03
CA LYS A 92 8.95 1.99 13.76
C LYS A 92 7.62 1.46 13.26
N VAL A 93 6.53 1.92 13.84
CA VAL A 93 5.17 1.50 13.42
C VAL A 93 4.90 1.90 11.97
N SER A 94 5.38 3.07 11.54
CA SER A 94 5.24 3.53 10.16
C SER A 94 5.95 2.63 9.13
N GLU A 95 6.97 1.88 9.55
CA GLU A 95 7.71 0.94 8.70
C GLU A 95 7.06 -0.44 8.57
N LEU A 96 6.08 -0.76 9.43
CA LEU A 96 5.40 -2.06 9.43
C LEU A 96 4.23 -2.14 8.44
N ALA A 97 3.80 -0.99 7.92
CA ALA A 97 2.74 -0.95 6.93
C ALA A 97 3.31 -1.27 5.54
N GLU A 98 2.66 -2.17 4.84
CA GLU A 98 3.01 -2.57 3.48
C GLU A 98 1.92 -2.12 2.51
N TRP A 99 2.30 -1.84 1.27
CA TRP A 99 1.36 -1.50 0.21
C TRP A 99 0.77 -2.76 -0.41
N ASP A 100 -0.54 -2.77 -0.57
CA ASP A 100 -1.20 -3.65 -1.54
C ASP A 100 -1.05 -2.98 -2.91
N PHE A 101 -0.13 -3.49 -3.73
CA PHE A 101 0.23 -2.88 -5.00
C PHE A 101 -0.88 -2.96 -6.04
N GLU A 102 -1.76 -3.97 -5.97
CA GLU A 102 -2.91 -4.10 -6.86
C GLU A 102 -3.92 -2.97 -6.59
N LEU A 103 -4.31 -2.82 -5.34
CA LEU A 103 -5.21 -1.73 -4.91
C LEU A 103 -4.57 -0.35 -5.13
N LEU A 104 -3.29 -0.19 -4.82
CA LEU A 104 -2.56 1.05 -5.04
C LEU A 104 -2.54 1.45 -6.52
N GLY A 105 -2.35 0.49 -7.43
CA GLY A 105 -2.39 0.73 -8.88
C GLY A 105 -3.74 1.30 -9.33
N LEU A 106 -4.84 0.70 -8.86
CA LEU A 106 -6.20 1.18 -9.17
C LEU A 106 -6.46 2.60 -8.63
N GLU A 107 -6.01 2.90 -7.40
CA GLU A 107 -6.15 4.24 -6.83
C GLU A 107 -5.36 5.28 -7.63
N LEU A 108 -4.12 4.98 -8.02
CA LEU A 108 -3.29 5.89 -8.81
C LEU A 108 -3.85 6.12 -10.22
N GLU A 109 -4.43 5.10 -10.86
CA GLU A 109 -5.13 5.26 -12.14
C GLU A 109 -6.30 6.24 -12.06
N SER A 110 -6.94 6.35 -10.90
CA SER A 110 -8.02 7.30 -10.67
C SER A 110 -7.56 8.74 -10.50
N LEU A 111 -6.27 8.97 -10.18
CA LEU A 111 -5.69 10.27 -9.84
C LEU A 111 -4.96 10.94 -11.02
N LYS A 112 -5.49 10.85 -12.25
CA LYS A 112 -4.85 11.34 -13.48
C LYS A 112 -4.57 12.84 -13.50
N ASP A 113 -5.25 13.62 -12.67
CA ASP A 113 -5.09 15.07 -12.57
C ASP A 113 -3.93 15.47 -11.62
N PHE A 114 -3.32 14.51 -10.92
CA PHE A 114 -2.22 14.73 -10.00
C PHE A 114 -0.95 14.05 -10.49
N ASP A 115 0.16 14.78 -10.48
CA ASP A 115 1.48 14.17 -10.67
C ASP A 115 1.92 13.49 -9.36
N MET A 116 1.59 12.21 -9.24
CA MET A 116 1.90 11.42 -8.04
C MET A 116 3.40 11.17 -7.85
N SER A 117 4.23 11.42 -8.88
CA SER A 117 5.69 11.34 -8.76
C SER A 117 6.26 12.42 -7.82
N GLU A 118 5.58 13.57 -7.69
CA GLU A 118 5.93 14.61 -6.72
C GLU A 118 5.86 14.14 -5.27
N PHE A 119 5.09 13.08 -4.99
CA PHE A 119 4.90 12.50 -3.67
C PHE A 119 5.68 11.21 -3.46
N GLY A 120 6.42 10.74 -4.47
CA GLY A 120 7.30 9.58 -4.40
C GLY A 120 6.75 8.32 -5.05
N PHE A 121 5.63 8.39 -5.76
CA PHE A 121 5.11 7.29 -6.58
C PHE A 121 5.70 7.40 -7.98
N GLU A 122 6.83 6.75 -8.23
CA GLU A 122 7.48 6.71 -9.54
C GLU A 122 6.96 5.51 -10.33
N GLU A 123 6.87 5.61 -11.67
CA GLU A 123 6.36 4.52 -12.53
C GLU A 123 7.12 3.19 -12.38
N VAL A 124 8.37 3.26 -11.89
CA VAL A 124 9.24 2.10 -11.69
C VAL A 124 8.78 1.23 -10.51
N ASP A 125 8.15 1.83 -9.49
CA ASP A 125 7.74 1.12 -8.28
C ASP A 125 6.66 0.05 -8.54
N PHE A 126 5.95 0.16 -9.66
CA PHE A 126 4.89 -0.79 -10.02
C PHE A 126 5.40 -1.98 -10.83
N LYS A 127 6.40 -1.79 -11.68
CA LYS A 127 6.92 -2.85 -12.58
C LYS A 127 7.79 -3.86 -11.85
N ASP A 128 8.54 -3.43 -10.84
CA ASP A 128 9.47 -4.30 -10.12
C ASP A 128 8.79 -5.19 -9.06
N ASN A 129 7.55 -4.86 -8.67
CA ASN A 129 6.80 -5.64 -7.67
C ASN A 129 5.83 -6.66 -8.28
N PHE A 130 5.45 -6.52 -9.53
CA PHE A 130 4.96 -7.66 -10.30
C PHE A 130 6.20 -8.50 -10.61
N LYS A 131 6.40 -9.59 -9.88
CA LYS A 131 7.28 -10.64 -10.35
C LYS A 131 6.73 -11.05 -11.71
N ASP A 132 7.30 -10.48 -12.75
CA ASP A 132 7.20 -11.07 -14.07
C ASP A 132 7.80 -12.48 -13.88
N ASP A 133 6.93 -13.46 -13.86
CA ASP A 133 7.33 -14.85 -13.70
C ASP A 133 8.10 -15.36 -14.92
N ASN A 134 8.39 -14.45 -15.88
CA ASN A 134 8.95 -14.77 -17.21
C ASN A 134 8.16 -15.90 -17.89
N PHE A 135 6.85 -16.00 -17.57
CA PHE A 135 5.96 -16.98 -18.18
C PHE A 135 5.73 -16.60 -19.64
N ASP A 136 6.50 -17.22 -20.52
CA ASP A 136 6.32 -17.07 -21.95
C ASP A 136 5.18 -18.00 -22.40
N ILE A 137 3.98 -17.41 -22.53
CA ILE A 137 2.77 -18.12 -22.94
C ILE A 137 2.99 -18.84 -24.28
N ASP A 138 3.74 -18.26 -25.21
CA ASP A 138 3.96 -18.83 -26.52
C ASP A 138 4.89 -20.04 -26.47
N LEU A 139 5.89 -20.03 -25.58
CA LEU A 139 6.77 -21.19 -25.34
C LEU A 139 5.98 -22.34 -24.69
N GLU A 140 5.25 -22.06 -23.61
CA GLU A 140 4.42 -23.05 -22.91
C GLU A 140 3.33 -23.66 -23.81
N VAL A 141 2.64 -22.83 -24.58
CA VAL A 141 1.62 -23.30 -25.54
C VAL A 141 2.24 -24.17 -26.65
N ASN A 142 3.46 -23.86 -27.09
CA ASN A 142 4.13 -24.68 -28.12
C ASN A 142 4.63 -26.00 -27.51
N GLU A 143 5.16 -26.02 -26.29
CA GLU A 143 5.53 -27.26 -25.60
C GLU A 143 4.31 -28.16 -25.34
N ILE A 144 3.14 -27.58 -24.98
CA ILE A 144 1.90 -28.33 -24.79
C ILE A 144 1.37 -28.90 -26.13
N LYS A 145 1.53 -28.19 -27.24
CA LYS A 145 1.11 -28.68 -28.57
C LYS A 145 1.92 -29.89 -29.06
N GLU A 146 3.15 -30.04 -28.61
CA GLU A 146 4.02 -31.16 -28.95
C GLU A 146 3.76 -32.41 -28.08
N GLN A 147 3.03 -32.26 -26.98
CA GLN A 147 2.65 -33.38 -26.09
C GLN A 147 1.28 -33.93 -26.45
N GLU A 148 1.14 -35.24 -26.46
CA GLU A 148 -0.20 -35.82 -26.54
C GLU A 148 -1.04 -35.42 -25.33
N PRO A 149 -2.23 -34.84 -25.49
CA PRO A 149 -3.03 -34.39 -24.37
C PRO A 149 -3.40 -35.57 -23.47
N GLU A 150 -3.14 -35.47 -22.19
CA GLU A 150 -3.48 -36.49 -21.19
C GLU A 150 -5.00 -36.67 -21.07
N SER A 151 -5.77 -35.62 -21.35
CA SER A 151 -7.24 -35.64 -21.30
C SER A 151 -7.83 -35.99 -22.68
N LYS A 152 -8.74 -36.93 -22.69
CA LYS A 152 -9.48 -37.34 -23.90
C LYS A 152 -10.90 -36.80 -23.90
N GLN A 153 -11.40 -36.43 -25.06
CA GLN A 153 -12.77 -35.96 -25.22
C GLN A 153 -13.77 -36.98 -24.71
N GLY A 154 -14.71 -36.56 -23.88
CA GLY A 154 -15.70 -37.42 -23.20
C GLY A 154 -15.23 -38.03 -21.90
N GLN A 155 -13.97 -37.86 -21.53
CA GLN A 155 -13.43 -38.41 -20.26
C GLN A 155 -13.87 -37.58 -19.05
N ILE A 156 -14.30 -38.27 -17.98
CA ILE A 156 -14.70 -37.63 -16.72
C ILE A 156 -13.66 -37.94 -15.64
N TYR A 157 -13.20 -36.86 -14.98
CA TYR A 157 -12.25 -36.90 -13.87
C TYR A 157 -12.96 -36.59 -12.56
N ARG A 158 -12.58 -37.27 -11.50
CA ARG A 158 -13.08 -36.99 -10.14
C ARG A 158 -12.03 -36.25 -9.34
N LEU A 159 -12.38 -35.03 -8.90
CA LEU A 159 -11.55 -34.16 -8.08
C LEU A 159 -12.21 -34.00 -6.69
N GLY A 160 -11.97 -34.94 -5.80
CA GLY A 160 -12.67 -35.00 -4.51
C GLY A 160 -14.17 -35.20 -4.72
N ASN A 161 -14.99 -34.22 -4.33
CA ASN A 161 -16.45 -34.24 -4.49
C ASN A 161 -16.93 -33.61 -5.81
N HIS A 162 -16.02 -33.16 -6.69
CA HIS A 162 -16.32 -32.52 -7.96
C HIS A 162 -16.02 -33.43 -9.13
N LEU A 163 -16.76 -33.26 -10.22
CA LEU A 163 -16.52 -33.94 -11.50
C LEU A 163 -16.13 -32.91 -12.55
N LEU A 164 -15.10 -33.20 -13.30
CA LEU A 164 -14.64 -32.44 -14.44
C LEU A 164 -14.73 -33.31 -15.69
N MET A 165 -15.31 -32.81 -16.78
CA MET A 165 -15.39 -33.51 -18.05
C MET A 165 -14.64 -32.73 -19.13
N CYS A 166 -13.79 -33.42 -19.86
CA CYS A 166 -13.21 -32.89 -21.08
C CYS A 166 -14.22 -33.05 -22.20
N GLY A 167 -14.96 -31.97 -22.55
CA GLY A 167 -16.03 -32.07 -23.54
C GLY A 167 -16.59 -30.73 -24.00
N ASP A 168 -17.59 -30.79 -24.86
CA ASP A 168 -18.29 -29.62 -25.38
C ASP A 168 -19.50 -29.31 -24.45
N SER A 169 -19.49 -28.17 -23.79
CA SER A 169 -20.57 -27.71 -22.90
C SER A 169 -21.88 -27.41 -23.66
N THR A 170 -21.85 -27.29 -24.97
CA THR A 170 -23.04 -27.14 -25.81
C THR A 170 -23.67 -28.46 -26.23
N ASN A 171 -22.95 -29.59 -26.03
CA ASN A 171 -23.44 -30.91 -26.33
C ASN A 171 -24.30 -31.46 -25.16
N LEU A 172 -25.62 -31.53 -25.40
CA LEU A 172 -26.59 -31.92 -24.40
C LEU A 172 -26.35 -33.33 -23.83
N GLU A 173 -25.86 -34.28 -24.61
CA GLU A 173 -25.58 -35.63 -24.13
C GLU A 173 -24.40 -35.67 -23.20
N GLN A 174 -23.33 -34.95 -23.49
CA GLN A 174 -22.17 -34.83 -22.59
C GLN A 174 -22.53 -34.12 -21.28
N VAL A 175 -23.31 -33.05 -21.35
CA VAL A 175 -23.79 -32.36 -20.14
C VAL A 175 -24.67 -33.30 -19.30
N LYS A 176 -25.57 -34.07 -19.89
CA LYS A 176 -26.36 -35.06 -19.15
C LYS A 176 -25.48 -36.12 -18.47
N GLN A 177 -24.48 -36.64 -19.15
CA GLN A 177 -23.58 -37.66 -18.65
C GLN A 177 -22.83 -37.22 -17.38
N ILE A 178 -22.33 -35.97 -17.33
CA ILE A 178 -21.65 -35.46 -16.13
C ILE A 178 -22.63 -35.19 -14.97
N VAL A 179 -23.84 -34.72 -15.27
CA VAL A 179 -24.90 -34.46 -14.29
C VAL A 179 -25.37 -35.73 -13.63
N ASP A 180 -25.64 -36.79 -14.41
CA ASP A 180 -26.12 -38.06 -13.93
C ASP A 180 -25.09 -38.77 -13.03
N GLN A 181 -23.80 -38.63 -13.32
CA GLN A 181 -22.72 -39.16 -12.49
C GLN A 181 -22.43 -38.30 -11.25
N GLY A 182 -22.73 -37.02 -11.29
CA GLY A 182 -22.51 -36.10 -10.18
C GLY A 182 -23.56 -36.08 -9.09
N GLY A 183 -24.71 -36.72 -9.30
CA GLY A 183 -25.85 -36.69 -8.36
C GLY A 183 -26.39 -35.27 -8.13
N GLY A 184 -26.11 -34.36 -9.06
CA GLY A 184 -26.37 -32.91 -8.90
C GLY A 184 -27.82 -32.56 -9.14
N ARG A 185 -28.47 -31.96 -8.15
CA ARG A 185 -29.66 -31.14 -8.35
C ARG A 185 -29.25 -29.82 -8.96
N PHE A 186 -29.70 -29.52 -10.17
CA PHE A 186 -29.68 -28.13 -10.66
C PHE A 186 -30.61 -27.31 -9.77
N GLY A 187 -30.06 -26.42 -8.95
CA GLY A 187 -30.83 -25.36 -8.31
C GLY A 187 -31.34 -24.41 -9.40
N ARG A 188 -32.66 -24.38 -9.59
CA ARG A 188 -33.29 -23.26 -10.32
C ARG A 188 -33.26 -22.07 -9.35
N ASN A 189 -32.60 -21.02 -9.73
CA ASN A 189 -32.91 -19.65 -9.32
C ASN A 189 -33.32 -18.86 -10.55
#